data_83ff6882dd48f9e03ee8b5f8ddb93bb3
#
_entry.id   83ff6882dd48f9e03ee8b5f8ddb93bb3
#
_cell.length_a   1.000
_cell.length_b   1.000
_cell.length_c   1.000
_cell.angle_alpha   90.00
_cell.angle_beta   90.00
_cell.angle_gamma   90.00
#
_symmetry.space_group_name_H-M   'P 1'
#
loop_
_entity.id
_entity.type
_entity.pdbx_description
1 polymer ?
#
loop_
_entity_poly.entity_id
_entity_poly.type
_entity_poly.pdbx_seq_one_letter_code
_entity_poly.pdbx_strand_id
1 'polypeptide(L)'
;MGLITNFLSIIIGGILGLTIGKKFNEDIKNIIVDCAGIFIIVIGIKSALVAQKDIMILIYLITGAVIGQLINIDKRIKDFSQFLENKFLKEKNSLNNEKSFVKGFSTATILYCVGAMAILGSINSGLTNDNTILNIKAILDGVISIVLTSIYGIGVIFSAISVTIYQGIFYLFASQIKDYLSPQAISELNAVGGVLVLAIGINMTFKKDIKTANMLPAIFIPLLVSIFS
;
A
#
# COMPACT_ATOMS: atom_id res chain seq x y z
N MET A 1 9.86 -14.97 9.64
CA MET A 1 8.62 -15.70 9.28
C MET A 1 7.49 -14.74 8.88
N GLY A 2 7.29 -13.62 9.57
CA GLY A 2 6.18 -12.68 9.31
C GLY A 2 6.05 -12.15 7.88
N LEU A 3 7.16 -11.90 7.17
CA LEU A 3 7.13 -11.47 5.77
C LEU A 3 6.51 -12.54 4.85
N ILE A 4 6.89 -13.80 5.08
CA ILE A 4 6.34 -14.93 4.31
C ILE A 4 4.86 -15.11 4.60
N THR A 5 4.45 -14.95 5.86
CA THR A 5 3.04 -15.01 6.27
C THR A 5 2.24 -13.93 5.54
N ASN A 6 2.75 -12.69 5.48
CA ASN A 6 2.07 -11.60 4.77
C ASN A 6 2.00 -11.86 3.25
N PHE A 7 3.10 -12.31 2.64
CA PHE A 7 3.14 -12.69 1.23
C PHE A 7 2.07 -13.75 0.90
N LEU A 8 2.04 -14.84 1.66
CA LEU A 8 1.07 -15.92 1.46
C LEU A 8 -0.36 -15.46 1.70
N SER A 9 -0.59 -14.60 2.69
CA SER A 9 -1.92 -14.08 3.00
C SER A 9 -2.49 -13.24 1.87
N ILE A 10 -1.67 -12.37 1.24
CA ILE A 10 -2.08 -11.60 0.06
C ILE A 10 -2.43 -12.53 -1.11
N ILE A 11 -1.62 -13.58 -1.36
CA ILE A 11 -1.87 -14.54 -2.44
C ILE A 11 -3.15 -15.33 -2.18
N ILE A 12 -3.31 -15.90 -0.98
CA ILE A 12 -4.48 -16.70 -0.63
C ILE A 12 -5.74 -15.84 -0.69
N GLY A 13 -5.72 -14.65 -0.07
CA GLY A 13 -6.81 -13.69 -0.14
C GLY A 13 -7.14 -13.30 -1.58
N GLY A 14 -6.11 -13.07 -2.39
CA GLY A 14 -6.27 -12.76 -3.80
C GLY A 14 -6.88 -13.90 -4.61
N ILE A 15 -6.47 -15.14 -4.41
CA ILE A 15 -7.08 -16.32 -5.08
C ILE A 15 -8.56 -16.46 -4.70
N LEU A 16 -8.88 -16.29 -3.41
CA LEU A 16 -10.27 -16.30 -2.95
C LEU A 16 -11.06 -15.16 -3.60
N GLY A 17 -10.50 -13.95 -3.67
CA GLY A 17 -11.11 -12.80 -4.32
C GLY A 17 -11.37 -13.02 -5.82
N LEU A 18 -10.44 -13.65 -6.55
CA LEU A 18 -10.65 -14.02 -7.97
C LEU A 18 -11.81 -14.98 -8.15
N THR A 19 -11.94 -15.98 -7.27
CA THR A 19 -13.01 -16.99 -7.39
C THR A 19 -14.37 -16.39 -7.09
N ILE A 20 -14.46 -15.52 -6.08
CA ILE A 20 -15.68 -14.83 -5.70
C ILE A 20 -16.05 -13.77 -6.74
N GLY A 21 -15.07 -12.98 -7.19
CA GLY A 21 -15.27 -11.87 -8.13
C GLY A 21 -15.80 -12.31 -9.51
N LYS A 22 -15.50 -13.55 -9.94
CA LYS A 22 -16.05 -14.13 -11.19
C LYS A 22 -17.57 -14.28 -11.16
N LYS A 23 -18.18 -14.37 -9.97
CA LYS A 23 -19.63 -14.52 -9.79
C LYS A 23 -20.36 -13.17 -9.71
N PHE A 24 -19.64 -12.06 -9.61
CA PHE A 24 -20.22 -10.74 -9.44
C PHE A 24 -20.50 -10.10 -10.79
N ASN A 25 -21.73 -9.58 -10.93
CA ASN A 25 -22.06 -8.65 -12.00
C ASN A 25 -21.43 -7.27 -11.73
N GLU A 26 -21.47 -6.38 -12.74
CA GLU A 26 -20.86 -5.04 -12.61
C GLU A 26 -21.49 -4.19 -11.51
N ASP A 27 -22.78 -4.32 -11.24
CA ASP A 27 -23.47 -3.56 -10.18
C ASP A 27 -22.96 -3.98 -8.79
N ILE A 28 -22.79 -5.29 -8.56
CA ILE A 28 -22.21 -5.80 -7.32
C ILE A 28 -20.75 -5.34 -7.17
N LYS A 29 -19.96 -5.36 -8.23
CA LYS A 29 -18.58 -4.86 -8.17
C LYS A 29 -18.55 -3.37 -7.83
N ASN A 30 -19.40 -2.55 -8.44
CA ASN A 30 -19.45 -1.12 -8.18
C ASN A 30 -19.79 -0.83 -6.71
N ILE A 31 -20.82 -1.47 -6.14
CA ILE A 31 -21.16 -1.25 -4.74
C ILE A 31 -20.05 -1.72 -3.79
N ILE A 32 -19.33 -2.80 -4.12
CA ILE A 32 -18.17 -3.26 -3.33
C ILE A 32 -17.04 -2.23 -3.41
N VAL A 33 -16.77 -1.64 -4.59
CA VAL A 33 -15.78 -0.55 -4.76
C VAL A 33 -16.12 0.62 -3.85
N ASP A 34 -17.38 1.06 -3.87
CA ASP A 34 -17.83 2.21 -3.08
C ASP A 34 -17.71 1.92 -1.58
N CYS A 35 -18.17 0.76 -1.12
CA CYS A 35 -18.04 0.35 0.29
C CYS A 35 -16.56 0.27 0.71
N ALA A 36 -15.71 -0.37 -0.09
CA ALA A 36 -14.29 -0.48 0.19
C ALA A 36 -13.61 0.90 0.21
N GLY A 37 -13.93 1.77 -0.76
CA GLY A 37 -13.41 3.12 -0.83
C GLY A 37 -13.77 3.96 0.39
N ILE A 38 -15.05 3.92 0.81
CA ILE A 38 -15.52 4.60 2.04
C ILE A 38 -14.80 4.08 3.27
N PHE A 39 -14.64 2.75 3.38
CA PHE A 39 -13.92 2.15 4.50
C PHE A 39 -12.44 2.56 4.54
N ILE A 40 -11.78 2.59 3.40
CA ILE A 40 -10.39 3.07 3.26
C ILE A 40 -10.28 4.56 3.63
N ILE A 41 -11.27 5.41 3.26
CA ILE A 41 -11.35 6.81 3.71
C ILE A 41 -11.37 6.89 5.23
N VAL A 42 -12.21 6.10 5.90
CA VAL A 42 -12.30 6.09 7.38
C VAL A 42 -10.98 5.66 8.02
N ILE A 43 -10.32 4.64 7.48
CA ILE A 43 -8.98 4.21 7.97
C ILE A 43 -7.97 5.34 7.77
N GLY A 44 -7.95 5.97 6.60
CA GLY A 44 -7.05 7.08 6.28
C GLY A 44 -7.21 8.25 7.24
N ILE A 45 -8.45 8.66 7.53
CA ILE A 45 -8.76 9.72 8.51
C ILE A 45 -8.24 9.32 9.89
N LYS A 46 -8.57 8.12 10.38
CA LYS A 46 -8.10 7.65 11.70
C LYS A 46 -6.58 7.67 11.81
N SER A 47 -5.88 7.26 10.78
CA SER A 47 -4.42 7.26 10.77
C SER A 47 -3.83 8.66 10.66
N ALA A 48 -4.46 9.57 9.90
CA ALA A 48 -4.02 10.95 9.77
C ALA A 48 -4.16 11.75 11.08
N LEU A 49 -5.21 11.49 11.86
CA LEU A 49 -5.50 12.20 13.12
C LEU A 49 -4.55 11.87 14.28
N VAL A 50 -3.61 10.95 14.13
CA VAL A 50 -2.57 10.71 15.16
C VAL A 50 -1.45 11.75 15.13
N ALA A 51 -1.43 12.64 14.13
CA ALA A 51 -0.45 13.72 14.04
C ALA A 51 -0.52 14.66 15.24
N GLN A 52 0.65 15.05 15.74
CA GLN A 52 0.77 16.07 16.78
C GLN A 52 1.09 17.46 16.22
N LYS A 53 1.62 17.51 14.99
CA LYS A 53 2.07 18.75 14.32
C LYS A 53 1.55 18.77 12.87
N ASP A 54 0.33 19.24 12.66
CA ASP A 54 -0.34 19.21 11.34
C ASP A 54 0.47 19.93 10.24
N ILE A 55 1.13 21.04 10.57
CA ILE A 55 1.94 21.81 9.60
C ILE A 55 3.11 20.96 9.10
N MET A 56 3.74 20.16 9.96
CA MET A 56 4.85 19.30 9.52
C MET A 56 4.37 18.23 8.56
N ILE A 57 3.18 17.65 8.81
CA ILE A 57 2.59 16.67 7.89
C ILE A 57 2.34 17.29 6.50
N LEU A 58 1.83 18.52 6.46
CA LEU A 58 1.65 19.24 5.19
C LEU A 58 2.98 19.43 4.43
N ILE A 59 4.04 19.85 5.16
CA ILE A 59 5.37 20.03 4.58
C ILE A 59 5.91 18.71 4.02
N TYR A 60 5.78 17.61 4.77
CA TYR A 60 6.22 16.29 4.32
C TYR A 60 5.47 15.84 3.07
N LEU A 61 4.16 16.03 3.05
CA LEU A 61 3.31 15.67 1.90
C LEU A 61 3.69 16.46 0.64
N ILE A 62 3.83 17.79 0.76
CA ILE A 62 4.20 18.64 -0.39
C ILE A 62 5.60 18.28 -0.88
N THR A 63 6.57 18.20 0.02
CA THR A 63 7.97 17.89 -0.34
C THR A 63 8.06 16.51 -0.99
N GLY A 64 7.44 15.49 -0.37
CA GLY A 64 7.41 14.15 -0.90
C GLY A 64 6.71 14.04 -2.25
N ALA A 65 5.57 14.74 -2.42
CA ALA A 65 4.85 14.77 -3.68
C ALA A 65 5.66 15.44 -4.80
N VAL A 66 6.38 16.55 -4.50
CA VAL A 66 7.27 17.20 -5.46
C VAL A 66 8.40 16.25 -5.88
N ILE A 67 9.09 15.63 -4.92
CA ILE A 67 10.16 14.67 -5.20
C ILE A 67 9.62 13.51 -6.04
N GLY A 68 8.51 12.92 -5.64
CA GLY A 68 7.91 11.79 -6.36
C GLY A 68 7.39 12.15 -7.74
N GLN A 69 6.90 13.38 -7.94
CA GLN A 69 6.50 13.87 -9.26
C GLN A 69 7.71 14.11 -10.17
N LEU A 70 8.82 14.63 -9.65
CA LEU A 70 10.06 14.81 -10.42
C LEU A 70 10.64 13.46 -10.89
N ILE A 71 10.59 12.45 -10.03
CA ILE A 71 11.04 11.08 -10.35
C ILE A 71 9.97 10.33 -11.19
N ASN A 72 8.71 10.80 -11.15
CA ASN A 72 7.54 10.21 -11.80
C ASN A 72 7.30 8.75 -11.36
N ILE A 73 7.16 8.56 -10.05
CA ILE A 73 7.00 7.22 -9.43
C ILE A 73 5.74 6.53 -9.94
N ASP A 74 4.65 7.26 -10.12
CA ASP A 74 3.39 6.72 -10.66
C ASP A 74 3.60 6.04 -12.02
N LYS A 75 4.34 6.69 -12.92
CA LYS A 75 4.68 6.11 -14.22
C LYS A 75 5.55 4.86 -14.07
N ARG A 76 6.56 4.90 -13.21
CA ARG A 76 7.46 3.75 -12.99
C ARG A 76 6.73 2.53 -12.43
N ILE A 77 5.78 2.74 -11.51
CA ILE A 77 4.94 1.66 -11.00
C ILE A 77 4.03 1.11 -12.11
N LYS A 78 3.46 1.97 -12.95
CA LYS A 78 2.64 1.55 -14.10
C LYS A 78 3.48 0.76 -15.12
N ASP A 79 4.65 1.25 -15.47
CA ASP A 79 5.56 0.57 -16.42
C ASP A 79 5.99 -0.80 -15.87
N PHE A 80 6.31 -0.88 -14.57
CA PHE A 80 6.65 -2.15 -13.92
C PHE A 80 5.47 -3.12 -13.88
N SER A 81 4.27 -2.64 -13.60
CA SER A 81 3.08 -3.47 -13.60
C SER A 81 2.74 -3.99 -15.01
N GLN A 82 2.88 -3.18 -16.04
CA GLN A 82 2.74 -3.60 -17.44
C GLN A 82 3.80 -4.64 -17.84
N PHE A 83 5.03 -4.47 -17.37
CA PHE A 83 6.09 -5.47 -17.58
C PHE A 83 5.71 -6.82 -16.95
N LEU A 84 5.20 -6.82 -15.71
CA LEU A 84 4.73 -8.05 -15.06
C LEU A 84 3.56 -8.67 -15.82
N GLU A 85 2.60 -7.87 -16.23
CA GLU A 85 1.45 -8.33 -17.00
C GLU A 85 1.88 -9.00 -18.31
N ASN A 86 2.72 -8.33 -19.10
CA ASN A 86 3.23 -8.87 -20.36
C ASN A 86 4.05 -10.16 -20.20
N LYS A 87 4.77 -10.29 -19.06
CA LYS A 87 5.63 -11.46 -18.81
C LYS A 87 4.85 -12.68 -18.32
N PHE A 88 3.83 -12.47 -17.49
CA PHE A 88 3.13 -13.55 -16.80
C PHE A 88 1.73 -13.84 -17.33
N LEU A 89 1.10 -12.88 -18.02
CA LEU A 89 -0.23 -13.02 -18.58
C LEU A 89 -0.15 -13.03 -20.10
N LYS A 90 -0.07 -14.22 -20.70
CA LYS A 90 0.08 -14.42 -22.16
C LYS A 90 -1.15 -14.05 -22.99
N GLU A 91 -2.30 -13.83 -22.41
CA GLU A 91 -3.53 -13.50 -23.14
C GLU A 91 -3.78 -12.00 -23.20
N LYS A 92 -3.39 -11.42 -24.33
CA LYS A 92 -3.82 -10.08 -24.77
C LYS A 92 -5.30 -10.11 -25.18
N ASN A 93 -6.21 -10.16 -24.24
CA ASN A 93 -7.62 -9.97 -24.55
C ASN A 93 -8.25 -8.90 -23.66
N SER A 94 -8.39 -7.75 -24.31
CA SER A 94 -9.12 -6.54 -23.95
C SER A 94 -8.37 -5.48 -23.14
N LEU A 95 -8.36 -4.29 -23.72
CA LEU A 95 -7.88 -3.01 -23.13
C LEU A 95 -8.45 -2.73 -21.71
N ASN A 96 -9.58 -3.36 -21.38
CA ASN A 96 -10.19 -3.25 -20.05
C ASN A 96 -9.45 -4.08 -18.99
N ASN A 97 -8.87 -5.22 -19.35
CA ASN A 97 -8.12 -6.08 -18.42
C ASN A 97 -6.75 -5.46 -18.06
N GLU A 98 -6.06 -4.84 -19.02
CA GLU A 98 -4.78 -4.17 -18.79
C GLU A 98 -4.92 -3.02 -17.79
N LYS A 99 -5.92 -2.15 -17.99
CA LYS A 99 -6.19 -1.04 -17.05
C LYS A 99 -6.56 -1.53 -15.66
N SER A 100 -7.25 -2.65 -15.56
CA SER A 100 -7.64 -3.27 -14.29
C SER A 100 -6.42 -3.86 -13.56
N PHE A 101 -5.52 -4.56 -14.26
CA PHE A 101 -4.30 -5.12 -13.69
C PHE A 101 -3.41 -4.04 -13.10
N VAL A 102 -3.07 -3.01 -13.89
CA VAL A 102 -2.23 -1.89 -13.46
C VAL A 102 -2.84 -1.17 -12.25
N LYS A 103 -4.15 -0.93 -12.29
CA LYS A 103 -4.86 -0.27 -11.20
C LYS A 103 -4.86 -1.14 -9.94
N GLY A 104 -5.14 -2.43 -10.05
CA GLY A 104 -5.12 -3.37 -8.93
C GLY A 104 -3.74 -3.48 -8.29
N PHE A 105 -2.71 -3.69 -9.12
CA PHE A 105 -1.33 -3.76 -8.66
C PHE A 105 -0.89 -2.49 -7.93
N SER A 106 -1.11 -1.31 -8.54
CA SER A 106 -0.69 -0.03 -7.98
C SER A 106 -1.44 0.30 -6.69
N THR A 107 -2.78 0.16 -6.69
CA THR A 107 -3.60 0.43 -5.50
C THR A 107 -3.20 -0.46 -4.34
N ALA A 108 -3.09 -1.77 -4.55
CA ALA A 108 -2.73 -2.73 -3.52
C ALA A 108 -1.31 -2.50 -3.01
N THR A 109 -0.33 -2.29 -3.92
CA THR A 109 1.06 -2.03 -3.53
C THR A 109 1.15 -0.79 -2.62
N ILE A 110 0.52 0.32 -2.99
CA ILE A 110 0.56 1.53 -2.19
C ILE A 110 -0.14 1.30 -0.85
N LEU A 111 -1.36 0.74 -0.87
CA LEU A 111 -2.16 0.52 0.34
C LEU A 111 -1.44 -0.38 1.35
N TYR A 112 -0.77 -1.43 0.89
CA TYR A 112 -0.08 -2.38 1.77
C TYR A 112 1.30 -1.89 2.24
N CYS A 113 1.97 -1.04 1.46
CA CYS A 113 3.26 -0.46 1.84
C CYS A 113 3.10 0.76 2.75
N VAL A 114 1.97 1.47 2.66
CA VAL A 114 1.70 2.67 3.44
C VAL A 114 1.31 2.30 4.87
N GLY A 115 1.88 3.04 5.82
CA GLY A 115 1.58 2.89 7.25
C GLY A 115 2.69 2.24 8.06
N ALA A 116 2.76 2.61 9.34
CA ALA A 116 3.82 2.19 10.25
C ALA A 116 3.89 0.69 10.47
N MET A 117 2.78 -0.04 10.35
CA MET A 117 2.78 -1.50 10.57
C MET A 117 3.71 -2.25 9.61
N ALA A 118 3.82 -1.79 8.34
CA ALA A 118 4.70 -2.41 7.37
C ALA A 118 6.18 -2.22 7.75
N ILE A 119 6.52 -1.02 8.23
CA ILE A 119 7.88 -0.64 8.62
C ILE A 119 8.23 -1.25 9.99
N LEU A 120 7.44 -0.94 11.02
CA LEU A 120 7.69 -1.40 12.39
C LEU A 120 7.67 -2.91 12.52
N GLY A 121 6.68 -3.56 11.88
CA GLY A 121 6.59 -5.01 11.90
C GLY A 121 7.80 -5.68 11.25
N SER A 122 8.30 -5.11 10.14
CA SER A 122 9.49 -5.63 9.46
C SER A 122 10.75 -5.43 10.30
N ILE A 123 10.89 -4.27 10.94
CA ILE A 123 12.03 -3.96 11.81
C ILE A 123 12.02 -4.84 13.07
N ASN A 124 10.87 -4.99 13.75
CA ASN A 124 10.76 -5.88 14.92
C ASN A 124 11.07 -7.33 14.56
N SER A 125 10.55 -7.78 13.40
CA SER A 125 10.87 -9.13 12.91
C SER A 125 12.37 -9.31 12.61
N GLY A 126 13.03 -8.28 12.10
CA GLY A 126 14.48 -8.31 11.80
C GLY A 126 15.37 -8.26 13.04
N LEU A 127 14.95 -7.53 14.09
CA LEU A 127 15.74 -7.34 15.30
C LEU A 127 15.57 -8.48 16.33
N THR A 128 14.33 -8.88 16.55
CA THR A 128 13.96 -9.74 17.70
C THR A 128 13.23 -11.01 17.29
N ASN A 129 13.01 -11.23 15.99
CA ASN A 129 12.12 -12.27 15.46
C ASN A 129 10.65 -12.15 15.95
N ASP A 130 10.26 -10.99 16.52
CA ASP A 130 8.86 -10.74 16.86
C ASP A 130 8.06 -10.43 15.59
N ASN A 131 7.20 -11.38 15.23
CA ASN A 131 6.35 -11.31 14.03
C ASN A 131 4.92 -10.85 14.33
N THR A 132 4.62 -10.43 15.55
CA THR A 132 3.26 -10.13 16.00
C THR A 132 2.59 -9.07 15.10
N ILE A 133 3.27 -7.94 14.85
CA ILE A 133 2.75 -6.86 14.01
C ILE A 133 2.56 -7.32 12.56
N LEU A 134 3.53 -8.07 12.00
CA LEU A 134 3.42 -8.59 10.63
C LEU A 134 2.31 -9.63 10.48
N ASN A 135 2.07 -10.46 11.50
CA ASN A 135 0.99 -11.44 11.48
C ASN A 135 -0.39 -10.76 11.52
N ILE A 136 -0.55 -9.72 12.34
CA ILE A 136 -1.78 -8.90 12.34
C ILE A 136 -1.96 -8.25 10.97
N LYS A 137 -0.91 -7.66 10.43
CA LYS A 137 -0.92 -7.06 9.10
C LYS A 137 -1.26 -8.08 8.01
N ALA A 138 -0.72 -9.29 8.07
CA ALA A 138 -1.01 -10.36 7.13
C ALA A 138 -2.50 -10.71 7.07
N ILE A 139 -3.18 -10.74 8.22
CA ILE A 139 -4.64 -10.95 8.27
C ILE A 139 -5.37 -9.80 7.58
N LEU A 140 -5.00 -8.56 7.89
CA LEU A 140 -5.61 -7.37 7.30
C LEU A 140 -5.39 -7.32 5.79
N ASP A 141 -4.14 -7.48 5.34
CA ASP A 141 -3.79 -7.46 3.92
C ASP A 141 -4.49 -8.59 3.16
N GLY A 142 -4.60 -9.78 3.77
CA GLY A 142 -5.30 -10.92 3.20
C GLY A 142 -6.80 -10.65 3.00
N VAL A 143 -7.49 -10.10 4.01
CA VAL A 143 -8.91 -9.73 3.91
C VAL A 143 -9.13 -8.64 2.86
N ILE A 144 -8.29 -7.60 2.86
CA ILE A 144 -8.35 -6.53 1.86
C ILE A 144 -8.05 -7.08 0.45
N SER A 145 -7.14 -8.06 0.34
CA SER A 145 -6.84 -8.71 -0.94
C SER A 145 -8.04 -9.44 -1.53
N ILE A 146 -8.90 -10.07 -0.70
CA ILE A 146 -10.15 -10.69 -1.18
C ILE A 146 -11.00 -9.62 -1.88
N VAL A 147 -11.22 -8.49 -1.21
CA VAL A 147 -12.05 -7.40 -1.73
C VAL A 147 -11.44 -6.79 -3.00
N LEU A 148 -10.18 -6.35 -2.92
CA LEU A 148 -9.54 -5.68 -4.05
C LEU A 148 -9.39 -6.58 -5.26
N THR A 149 -9.09 -7.88 -5.08
CA THR A 149 -8.94 -8.81 -6.18
C THR A 149 -10.27 -9.15 -6.83
N SER A 150 -11.37 -9.20 -6.06
CA SER A 150 -12.71 -9.37 -6.62
C SER A 150 -13.12 -8.24 -7.58
N ILE A 151 -12.51 -7.07 -7.40
CA ILE A 151 -12.77 -5.84 -8.18
C ILE A 151 -11.77 -5.69 -9.33
N TYR A 152 -10.47 -5.67 -8.99
CA TYR A 152 -9.38 -5.31 -9.90
C TYR A 152 -8.68 -6.51 -10.52
N GLY A 153 -9.03 -7.72 -10.10
CA GLY A 153 -8.47 -8.95 -10.67
C GLY A 153 -7.04 -9.24 -10.18
N ILE A 154 -6.34 -10.03 -10.98
CA ILE A 154 -5.07 -10.67 -10.62
C ILE A 154 -3.91 -9.69 -10.28
N GLY A 155 -3.96 -8.45 -10.76
CA GLY A 155 -2.94 -7.44 -10.47
C GLY A 155 -2.69 -7.24 -8.97
N VAL A 156 -3.73 -7.38 -8.15
CA VAL A 156 -3.63 -7.30 -6.69
C VAL A 156 -2.73 -8.40 -6.13
N ILE A 157 -2.81 -9.63 -6.66
CA ILE A 157 -1.97 -10.76 -6.20
C ILE A 157 -0.49 -10.46 -6.45
N PHE A 158 -0.17 -9.86 -7.60
CA PHE A 158 1.20 -9.50 -7.94
C PHE A 158 1.78 -8.41 -7.03
N SER A 159 0.96 -7.62 -6.33
CA SER A 159 1.44 -6.66 -5.34
C SER A 159 2.18 -7.33 -4.18
N ALA A 160 1.91 -8.61 -3.89
CA ALA A 160 2.63 -9.37 -2.87
C ALA A 160 4.16 -9.32 -3.07
N ILE A 161 4.62 -9.30 -4.32
CA ILE A 161 6.06 -9.20 -4.65
C ILE A 161 6.61 -7.85 -4.19
N SER A 162 5.95 -6.75 -4.57
CA SER A 162 6.39 -5.39 -4.22
C SER A 162 6.37 -5.17 -2.71
N VAL A 163 5.32 -5.65 -2.04
CA VAL A 163 5.17 -5.55 -0.58
C VAL A 163 6.28 -6.32 0.13
N THR A 164 6.59 -7.54 -0.34
CA THR A 164 7.66 -8.36 0.25
C THR A 164 9.03 -7.73 0.06
N ILE A 165 9.31 -7.13 -1.11
CA ILE A 165 10.56 -6.39 -1.34
C ILE A 165 10.64 -5.20 -0.39
N TYR A 166 9.57 -4.42 -0.29
CA TYR A 166 9.49 -3.26 0.60
C TYR A 166 9.73 -3.64 2.06
N GLN A 167 9.01 -4.61 2.58
CA GLN A 167 9.16 -5.10 3.93
C GLN A 167 10.53 -5.76 4.16
N GLY A 168 11.05 -6.47 3.15
CA GLY A 168 12.37 -7.09 3.17
C GLY A 168 13.51 -6.08 3.35
N ILE A 169 13.41 -4.91 2.73
CA ILE A 169 14.38 -3.82 2.92
C ILE A 169 14.41 -3.40 4.40
N PHE A 170 13.25 -3.13 5.02
CA PHE A 170 13.21 -2.75 6.44
C PHE A 170 13.64 -3.87 7.38
N TYR A 171 13.36 -5.11 7.03
CA TYR A 171 13.81 -6.29 7.77
C TYR A 171 15.35 -6.40 7.77
N LEU A 172 15.98 -6.27 6.59
CA LEU A 172 17.43 -6.39 6.42
C LEU A 172 18.21 -5.22 7.06
N PHE A 173 17.66 -4.02 6.98
CA PHE A 173 18.27 -2.80 7.53
C PHE A 173 17.72 -2.44 8.92
N ALA A 174 17.08 -3.38 9.62
CA ALA A 174 16.43 -3.13 10.89
C ALA A 174 17.37 -2.55 11.97
N SER A 175 18.60 -3.08 12.07
CA SER A 175 19.59 -2.61 13.06
C SER A 175 20.09 -1.20 12.81
N GLN A 176 20.10 -0.75 11.56
CA GLN A 176 20.53 0.59 11.15
C GLN A 176 19.42 1.63 11.34
N ILE A 177 18.15 1.20 11.24
CA ILE A 177 16.99 2.12 11.23
C ILE A 177 16.38 2.29 12.63
N LYS A 178 16.51 1.28 13.52
CA LYS A 178 15.83 1.25 14.82
C LYS A 178 16.00 2.52 15.66
N ASP A 179 17.22 3.07 15.66
CA ASP A 179 17.57 4.21 16.53
C ASP A 179 16.90 5.52 16.07
N TYR A 180 16.38 5.56 14.85
CA TYR A 180 15.66 6.71 14.25
C TYR A 180 14.14 6.61 14.39
N LEU A 181 13.63 5.51 14.95
CA LEU A 181 12.19 5.28 15.14
C LEU A 181 11.71 5.86 16.48
N SER A 182 11.81 7.17 16.65
CA SER A 182 11.21 7.83 17.81
C SER A 182 9.67 7.70 17.77
N PRO A 183 8.98 7.75 18.94
CA PRO A 183 7.51 7.76 18.97
C PRO A 183 6.90 8.86 18.11
N GLN A 184 7.56 10.01 18.02
CA GLN A 184 7.14 11.13 17.17
C GLN A 184 7.28 10.78 15.69
N ALA A 185 8.43 10.25 15.24
CA ALA A 185 8.63 9.86 13.86
C ALA A 185 7.61 8.79 13.41
N ILE A 186 7.27 7.83 14.29
CA ILE A 186 6.25 6.82 14.07
C ILE A 186 4.86 7.47 13.93
N SER A 187 4.52 8.42 14.79
CA SER A 187 3.24 9.14 14.73
C SER A 187 3.11 9.93 13.43
N GLU A 188 4.15 10.67 13.05
CA GLU A 188 4.20 11.46 11.82
C GLU A 188 4.15 10.58 10.56
N LEU A 189 4.85 9.44 10.58
CA LEU A 189 4.80 8.43 9.51
C LEU A 189 3.40 7.87 9.34
N ASN A 190 2.72 7.53 10.45
CA ASN A 190 1.34 7.08 10.43
C ASN A 190 0.40 8.15 9.84
N ALA A 191 0.60 9.40 10.23
CA ALA A 191 -0.24 10.50 9.76
C ALA A 191 -0.06 10.75 8.27
N VAL A 192 1.18 10.83 7.78
CA VAL A 192 1.47 10.93 6.33
C VAL A 192 0.87 9.76 5.58
N GLY A 193 1.10 8.53 6.06
CA GLY A 193 0.52 7.33 5.49
C GLY A 193 -1.00 7.37 5.46
N GLY A 194 -1.64 7.86 6.54
CA GLY A 194 -3.07 8.05 6.62
C GLY A 194 -3.63 8.95 5.52
N VAL A 195 -2.95 10.06 5.21
CA VAL A 195 -3.35 10.95 4.12
C VAL A 195 -3.23 10.26 2.75
N LEU A 196 -2.21 9.43 2.54
CA LEU A 196 -2.09 8.66 1.30
C LEU A 196 -3.21 7.63 1.18
N VAL A 197 -3.53 6.92 2.27
CA VAL A 197 -4.65 5.95 2.31
C VAL A 197 -5.98 6.66 2.05
N LEU A 198 -6.20 7.85 2.63
CA LEU A 198 -7.37 8.68 2.36
C LEU A 198 -7.48 9.02 0.87
N ALA A 199 -6.38 9.42 0.23
CA ALA A 199 -6.35 9.73 -1.19
C ALA A 199 -6.67 8.50 -2.08
N ILE A 200 -6.23 7.29 -1.68
CA ILE A 200 -6.62 6.04 -2.34
C ILE A 200 -8.14 5.82 -2.23
N GLY A 201 -8.71 5.97 -1.04
CA GLY A 201 -10.15 5.83 -0.84
C GLY A 201 -10.97 6.82 -1.66
N ILE A 202 -10.51 8.07 -1.76
CA ILE A 202 -11.11 9.11 -2.64
C ILE A 202 -11.05 8.68 -4.11
N ASN A 203 -9.90 8.17 -4.58
CA ASN A 203 -9.77 7.67 -5.94
C ASN A 203 -10.75 6.53 -6.25
N MET A 204 -10.95 5.63 -5.29
CA MET A 204 -11.87 4.50 -5.46
C MET A 204 -13.33 4.95 -5.50
N THR A 205 -13.77 5.72 -4.51
CA THR A 205 -15.18 6.12 -4.34
C THR A 205 -15.61 7.16 -5.38
N PHE A 206 -14.78 8.17 -5.60
CA PHE A 206 -15.14 9.31 -6.48
C PHE A 206 -14.54 9.20 -7.89
N LYS A 207 -13.92 8.05 -8.24
CA LYS A 207 -13.29 7.79 -9.55
C LYS A 207 -12.31 8.90 -9.96
N LYS A 208 -11.59 9.46 -9.00
CA LYS A 208 -10.53 10.45 -9.23
C LYS A 208 -9.22 9.78 -9.63
N ASP A 209 -8.24 10.57 -10.08
CA ASP A 209 -6.89 10.11 -10.45
C ASP A 209 -5.83 10.93 -9.71
N ILE A 210 -5.93 10.96 -8.36
CA ILE A 210 -4.88 11.53 -7.53
C ILE A 210 -3.69 10.59 -7.63
N LYS A 211 -2.53 11.09 -8.05
CA LYS A 211 -1.30 10.29 -8.23
C LYS A 211 -0.65 9.98 -6.88
N THR A 212 -1.31 9.14 -6.11
CA THR A 212 -0.88 8.76 -4.75
C THR A 212 0.51 8.12 -4.72
N ALA A 213 0.89 7.42 -5.80
CA ALA A 213 2.22 6.87 -5.94
C ALA A 213 3.31 7.95 -5.89
N ASN A 214 3.07 9.14 -6.46
CA ASN A 214 4.03 10.23 -6.40
C ASN A 214 4.13 10.88 -5.00
N MET A 215 3.22 10.57 -4.09
CA MET A 215 3.28 11.03 -2.69
C MET A 215 4.06 10.05 -1.79
N LEU A 216 4.42 8.85 -2.26
CA LEU A 216 5.14 7.84 -1.46
C LEU A 216 6.42 8.34 -0.78
N PRO A 217 7.27 9.18 -1.39
CA PRO A 217 8.46 9.70 -0.72
C PRO A 217 8.16 10.45 0.58
N ALA A 218 6.95 11.02 0.73
CA ALA A 218 6.54 11.71 1.94
C ALA A 218 6.61 10.82 3.20
N ILE A 219 6.38 9.51 3.06
CA ILE A 219 6.41 8.54 4.17
C ILE A 219 7.81 8.47 4.80
N PHE A 220 8.85 8.65 4.01
CA PHE A 220 10.24 8.54 4.47
C PHE A 220 10.78 9.82 5.09
N ILE A 221 10.14 10.97 4.85
CA ILE A 221 10.65 12.27 5.33
C ILE A 221 10.64 12.36 6.86
N PRO A 222 9.61 11.90 7.61
CA PRO A 222 9.67 11.87 9.07
C PRO A 222 10.87 11.08 9.62
N LEU A 223 11.21 9.94 8.97
CA LEU A 223 12.38 9.15 9.34
C LEU A 223 13.68 9.91 9.07
N LEU A 224 13.77 10.60 7.93
CA LEU A 224 14.94 11.40 7.60
C LEU A 224 15.11 12.57 8.58
N VAL A 225 14.02 13.25 8.93
CA VAL A 225 14.04 14.35 9.89
C VAL A 225 14.50 13.86 11.27
N SER A 226 14.08 12.66 11.70
CA SER A 226 14.49 12.10 13.00
C SER A 226 15.97 11.71 13.06
N ILE A 227 16.70 11.66 11.94
CA ILE A 227 18.15 11.46 11.89
C ILE A 227 18.88 12.74 12.31
N PHE A 228 18.27 13.91 12.04
CA PHE A 228 18.88 15.23 12.24
C PHE A 228 18.32 15.97 13.49
N SER A 229 17.39 15.39 14.20
CA SER A 229 16.79 15.93 15.40
C SER A 229 17.24 15.16 16.66
#